data_88853075b0e2c1f9bae1088bb7e4324c
#
_entry.id   88853075b0e2c1f9bae1088bb7e4324c
#
_cell.length_a   1.000
_cell.length_b   1.000
_cell.length_c   1.000
_cell.angle_alpha   90.00
_cell.angle_beta   90.00
_cell.angle_gamma   90.00
#
_symmetry.space_group_name_H-M   'P 1'
#
loop_
_entity.id
_entity.type
_entity.pdbx_description
1 polymer ?
#
loop_
_entity_poly.entity_id
_entity_poly.type
_entity_poly.pdbx_seq_one_letter_code
_entity_poly.pdbx_strand_id
1 'polypeptide(L)'
;MTTTPFRTLDDTFTAAGQIQPSDVTEAAAAGYALVINNRPEGEDPGQPTGAEIEAAAQAAGLSYVAIPVDHSGMRRDQVDAMKAALEAATGPVLAFCRSGTRSTFLWAFARAELGDAPADLVAKADAQGYNVRPLFG
;
A
#
# COMPACT_ATOMS: atom_id res chain seq x y z
N MET A 1 -22.15 -1.86 8.16
CA MET A 1 -20.75 -2.27 8.18
C MET A 1 -19.91 -1.25 7.47
N THR A 2 -18.86 -0.79 8.11
CA THR A 2 -17.99 0.22 7.52
C THR A 2 -16.87 -0.46 6.76
N THR A 3 -16.76 -0.18 5.47
CA THR A 3 -15.62 -0.65 4.68
C THR A 3 -14.48 0.36 4.82
N THR A 4 -13.25 -0.14 4.80
CA THR A 4 -12.06 0.71 4.80
C THR A 4 -12.05 1.51 3.50
N PRO A 5 -11.91 2.85 3.58
CA PRO A 5 -11.83 3.65 2.37
C PRO A 5 -10.57 3.33 1.57
N PHE A 6 -10.75 3.12 0.28
CA PHE A 6 -9.64 2.98 -0.66
C PHE A 6 -9.34 4.35 -1.25
N ARG A 7 -8.10 4.79 -1.12
CA ARG A 7 -7.67 6.11 -1.60
C ARG A 7 -6.80 5.92 -2.83
N THR A 8 -7.43 6.04 -4.00
CA THR A 8 -6.77 5.83 -5.28
C THR A 8 -5.83 6.98 -5.58
N LEU A 9 -4.53 6.71 -5.61
CA LEU A 9 -3.51 7.72 -5.92
C LEU A 9 -3.38 7.92 -7.43
N ASP A 10 -3.44 6.82 -8.17
CA ASP A 10 -3.55 6.83 -9.63
C ASP A 10 -4.12 5.49 -10.10
N ASP A 11 -4.17 5.27 -11.41
CA ASP A 11 -4.75 4.06 -11.99
C ASP A 11 -4.01 2.78 -11.58
N THR A 12 -2.78 2.88 -11.07
CA THR A 12 -1.93 1.74 -10.77
C THR A 12 -1.79 1.45 -9.29
N PHE A 13 -2.16 2.40 -8.41
CA PHE A 13 -1.87 2.27 -6.98
C PHE A 13 -2.95 2.93 -6.11
N THR A 14 -3.42 2.17 -5.14
CA THR A 14 -4.39 2.63 -4.14
C THR A 14 -3.81 2.38 -2.75
N ALA A 15 -3.91 3.39 -1.87
CA ALA A 15 -3.54 3.27 -0.47
C ALA A 15 -4.80 3.10 0.38
N ALA A 16 -4.67 2.39 1.49
CA ALA A 16 -5.77 2.18 2.42
C ALA A 16 -5.26 2.10 3.86
N GLY A 17 -6.13 2.39 4.82
CA GLY A 17 -5.92 2.01 6.20
C GLY A 17 -6.10 0.51 6.36
N GLN A 18 -6.08 0.01 7.60
CA GLN A 18 -6.18 -1.42 7.84
C GLN A 18 -7.41 -2.01 7.13
N ILE A 19 -7.17 -3.02 6.30
CA ILE A 19 -8.22 -3.75 5.59
C ILE A 19 -8.57 -5.05 6.31
N GLN A 20 -9.75 -5.57 6.01
CA GLN A 20 -10.23 -6.85 6.50
C GLN A 20 -10.15 -7.88 5.37
N PRO A 21 -10.21 -9.19 5.67
CA PRO A 21 -10.26 -10.21 4.61
C PRO A 21 -11.36 -9.97 3.58
N SER A 22 -12.54 -9.46 4.01
CA SER A 22 -13.64 -9.14 3.09
C SER A 22 -13.28 -8.03 2.10
N ASP A 23 -12.44 -7.07 2.52
CA ASP A 23 -11.96 -6.00 1.64
C ASP A 23 -11.07 -6.56 0.53
N VAL A 24 -10.31 -7.61 0.82
CA VAL A 24 -9.46 -8.28 -0.16
C VAL A 24 -10.32 -8.92 -1.26
N THR A 25 -11.42 -9.55 -0.87
CA THR A 25 -12.36 -10.14 -1.82
C THR A 25 -12.95 -9.06 -2.73
N GLU A 26 -13.32 -7.92 -2.16
CA GLU A 26 -13.83 -6.78 -2.94
C GLU A 26 -12.78 -6.22 -3.89
N ALA A 27 -11.52 -6.14 -3.44
CA ALA A 27 -10.42 -5.67 -4.27
C ALA A 27 -10.21 -6.59 -5.48
N ALA A 28 -10.27 -7.91 -5.26
CA ALA A 28 -10.15 -8.86 -6.35
C ALA A 28 -11.26 -8.66 -7.39
N ALA A 29 -12.49 -8.46 -6.93
CA ALA A 29 -13.63 -8.20 -7.80
C ALA A 29 -13.48 -6.88 -8.57
N ALA A 30 -12.80 -5.91 -7.99
CA ALA A 30 -12.54 -4.62 -8.62
C ALA A 30 -11.34 -4.63 -9.59
N GLY A 31 -10.64 -5.76 -9.72
CA GLY A 31 -9.55 -5.90 -10.69
C GLY A 31 -8.15 -5.67 -10.15
N TYR A 32 -7.98 -5.53 -8.84
CA TYR A 32 -6.64 -5.42 -8.25
C TYR A 32 -5.85 -6.72 -8.45
N ALA A 33 -4.54 -6.60 -8.60
CA ALA A 33 -3.66 -7.73 -8.88
C ALA A 33 -2.75 -8.09 -7.70
N LEU A 34 -2.44 -7.12 -6.83
CA LEU A 34 -1.46 -7.27 -5.75
C LEU A 34 -1.93 -6.55 -4.51
N VAL A 35 -1.77 -7.19 -3.36
CA VAL A 35 -1.95 -6.56 -2.04
C VAL A 35 -0.59 -6.42 -1.38
N ILE A 36 -0.23 -5.22 -0.95
CA ILE A 36 0.99 -4.95 -0.20
C ILE A 36 0.61 -4.60 1.23
N ASN A 37 1.15 -5.33 2.19
CA ASN A 37 0.93 -5.10 3.61
C ASN A 37 2.14 -4.35 4.18
N ASN A 38 1.95 -3.06 4.48
CA ASN A 38 3.01 -2.23 5.06
C ASN A 38 2.88 -2.11 6.58
N ARG A 39 1.93 -2.80 7.19
CA ARG A 39 1.69 -2.68 8.63
C ARG A 39 2.42 -3.79 9.39
N PRO A 40 3.24 -3.46 10.41
CA PRO A 40 3.81 -4.48 11.28
C PRO A 40 2.73 -5.26 12.02
N GLU A 41 3.04 -6.51 12.33
CA GLU A 41 2.14 -7.35 13.11
C GLU A 41 1.91 -6.77 14.50
N GLY A 42 0.68 -6.88 15.00
CA GLY A 42 0.39 -6.61 16.39
C GLY A 42 0.48 -5.16 16.83
N GLU A 43 0.37 -4.19 15.93
CA GLU A 43 0.35 -2.78 16.33
C GLU A 43 -0.85 -2.45 17.21
N ASP A 44 -1.99 -3.08 16.94
CA ASP A 44 -3.21 -2.94 17.75
C ASP A 44 -3.78 -4.32 18.09
N PRO A 45 -4.41 -4.49 19.27
CA PRO A 45 -4.93 -5.81 19.67
C PRO A 45 -5.96 -6.42 18.74
N GLY A 46 -6.77 -5.60 18.05
CA GLY A 46 -7.80 -6.08 17.14
C GLY A 46 -7.37 -6.21 15.69
N GLN A 47 -6.10 -6.00 15.42
CA GLN A 47 -5.59 -6.01 14.05
C GLN A 47 -5.62 -7.42 13.47
N PRO A 48 -6.15 -7.60 12.24
CA PRO A 48 -6.00 -8.87 11.53
C PRO A 48 -4.52 -9.19 11.33
N THR A 49 -4.17 -10.47 11.38
CA THR A 49 -2.79 -10.89 11.14
C THR A 49 -2.47 -10.78 9.64
N GLY A 50 -1.18 -10.64 9.33
CA GLY A 50 -0.71 -10.69 7.94
C GLY A 50 -1.07 -12.01 7.28
N ALA A 51 -1.03 -13.11 8.04
CA ALA A 51 -1.40 -14.44 7.52
C ALA A 51 -2.88 -14.50 7.11
N GLU A 52 -3.77 -13.86 7.85
CA GLU A 52 -5.20 -13.78 7.48
C GLU A 52 -5.41 -13.03 6.18
N ILE A 53 -4.71 -11.91 6.01
CA ILE A 53 -4.81 -11.09 4.79
C ILE A 53 -4.18 -11.85 3.61
N GLU A 54 -3.04 -12.49 3.83
CA GLU A 54 -2.39 -13.29 2.79
C GLU A 54 -3.28 -14.45 2.32
N ALA A 55 -3.91 -15.15 3.26
CA ALA A 55 -4.82 -16.26 2.93
C ALA A 55 -6.01 -15.76 2.10
N ALA A 56 -6.57 -14.60 2.47
CA ALA A 56 -7.67 -14.01 1.71
C ALA A 56 -7.22 -13.62 0.29
N ALA A 57 -6.02 -13.06 0.15
CA ALA A 57 -5.47 -12.69 -1.16
C ALA A 57 -5.28 -13.93 -2.03
N GLN A 58 -4.69 -14.97 -1.49
CA GLN A 58 -4.47 -16.22 -2.23
C GLN A 58 -5.80 -16.85 -2.66
N ALA A 59 -6.78 -16.89 -1.77
CA ALA A 59 -8.10 -17.43 -2.07
C ALA A 59 -8.82 -16.63 -3.18
N ALA A 60 -8.55 -15.33 -3.27
CA ALA A 60 -9.15 -14.46 -4.28
C ALA A 60 -8.33 -14.34 -5.56
N GLY A 61 -7.18 -14.99 -5.64
CA GLY A 61 -6.31 -14.95 -6.83
C GLY A 61 -5.40 -13.74 -6.92
N LEU A 62 -5.22 -13.01 -5.81
CA LEU A 62 -4.30 -11.87 -5.75
C LEU A 62 -2.91 -12.31 -5.29
N SER A 63 -1.89 -11.62 -5.77
CA SER A 63 -0.54 -11.74 -5.19
C SER A 63 -0.49 -10.95 -3.87
N TYR A 64 0.42 -11.34 -2.99
CA TYR A 64 0.58 -10.71 -1.68
C TYR A 64 2.05 -10.53 -1.36
N VAL A 65 2.41 -9.35 -0.84
CA VAL A 65 3.77 -9.04 -0.39
C VAL A 65 3.67 -8.30 0.95
N ALA A 66 4.47 -8.70 1.92
CA ALA A 66 4.59 -7.98 3.19
C ALA A 66 5.88 -7.15 3.19
N ILE A 67 5.73 -5.85 3.34
CA ILE A 67 6.85 -4.90 3.48
C ILE A 67 6.56 -4.05 4.70
N PRO A 68 6.71 -4.59 5.93
CA PRO A 68 6.31 -3.87 7.13
C PRO A 68 7.21 -2.65 7.36
N VAL A 69 6.56 -1.51 7.62
CA VAL A 69 7.23 -0.24 7.93
C VAL A 69 6.72 0.21 9.29
N ASP A 70 7.60 0.33 10.27
CA ASP A 70 7.23 0.80 11.59
C ASP A 70 7.43 2.32 11.71
N HIS A 71 7.24 2.86 12.91
CA HIS A 71 7.32 4.31 13.13
C HIS A 71 8.75 4.84 13.20
N SER A 72 9.76 3.98 13.10
CA SER A 72 11.16 4.42 13.07
C SER A 72 11.55 4.99 11.70
N GLY A 73 10.71 4.80 10.69
CA GLY A 73 10.91 5.36 9.36
C GLY A 73 11.17 4.30 8.29
N MET A 74 11.36 4.78 7.06
CA MET A 74 11.63 3.91 5.92
C MET A 74 13.11 3.55 5.85
N ARG A 75 13.39 2.29 5.49
CA ARG A 75 14.75 1.81 5.27
C ARG A 75 14.96 1.53 3.78
N ARG A 76 16.23 1.50 3.38
CA ARG A 76 16.62 1.23 1.99
C ARG A 76 16.04 -0.10 1.48
N ASP A 77 16.08 -1.15 2.30
CA ASP A 77 15.56 -2.45 1.92
C ASP A 77 14.05 -2.44 1.65
N GLN A 78 13.31 -1.63 2.41
CA GLN A 78 11.87 -1.47 2.22
C GLN A 78 11.56 -0.75 0.91
N VAL A 79 12.31 0.30 0.60
CA VAL A 79 12.15 1.04 -0.66
C VAL A 79 12.44 0.13 -1.85
N ASP A 80 13.52 -0.64 -1.78
CA ASP A 80 13.90 -1.56 -2.85
C ASP A 80 12.85 -2.66 -3.04
N ALA A 81 12.29 -3.19 -1.95
CA ALA A 81 11.22 -4.17 -2.02
C ALA A 81 9.96 -3.58 -2.66
N MET A 82 9.61 -2.33 -2.33
CA MET A 82 8.46 -1.65 -2.93
C MET A 82 8.68 -1.44 -4.43
N LYS A 83 9.87 -1.00 -4.83
CA LYS A 83 10.21 -0.83 -6.25
C LYS A 83 10.03 -2.14 -7.01
N ALA A 84 10.57 -3.24 -6.47
CA ALA A 84 10.46 -4.56 -7.09
C ALA A 84 8.99 -5.00 -7.19
N ALA A 85 8.20 -4.79 -6.14
CA ALA A 85 6.79 -5.16 -6.14
C ALA A 85 6.00 -4.36 -7.18
N LEU A 86 6.26 -3.06 -7.28
CA LEU A 86 5.57 -2.20 -8.25
C LEU A 86 5.94 -2.57 -9.69
N GLU A 87 7.21 -2.91 -9.93
CA GLU A 87 7.66 -3.31 -11.27
C GLU A 87 7.11 -4.68 -11.67
N ALA A 88 6.94 -5.58 -10.73
CA ALA A 88 6.43 -6.93 -11.00
C ALA A 88 4.91 -7.01 -11.10
N ALA A 89 4.19 -5.99 -10.64
CA ALA A 89 2.73 -6.01 -10.60
C ALA A 89 2.14 -6.10 -12.01
N THR A 90 1.16 -7.00 -12.17
CA THR A 90 0.50 -7.23 -13.47
C THR A 90 -0.80 -6.43 -13.61
N GLY A 91 -1.14 -5.63 -12.61
CA GLY A 91 -2.33 -4.80 -12.59
C GLY A 91 -2.29 -3.87 -11.38
N PRO A 92 -3.41 -3.20 -11.06
CA PRO A 92 -3.45 -2.25 -9.96
C PRO A 92 -3.07 -2.86 -8.62
N VAL A 93 -2.43 -2.07 -7.78
CA VAL A 93 -1.91 -2.47 -6.47
C VAL A 93 -2.72 -1.81 -5.37
N LEU A 94 -3.10 -2.60 -4.36
CA LEU A 94 -3.69 -2.11 -3.12
C LEU A 94 -2.65 -2.27 -2.01
N ALA A 95 -2.20 -1.16 -1.42
CA ALA A 95 -1.27 -1.18 -0.29
C ALA A 95 -1.96 -0.62 0.93
N PHE A 96 -1.70 -1.22 2.09
CA PHE A 96 -2.32 -0.74 3.33
C PHE A 96 -1.32 -0.71 4.48
N CYS A 97 -1.60 0.16 5.43
CA CYS A 97 -0.99 0.19 6.74
C CYS A 97 -2.09 0.58 7.73
N ARG A 98 -1.79 1.27 8.82
CA ARG A 98 -2.85 1.66 9.75
C ARG A 98 -3.78 2.73 9.16
N SER A 99 -3.22 3.73 8.45
CA SER A 99 -3.97 4.86 7.90
C SER A 99 -3.75 5.09 6.41
N GLY A 100 -2.84 4.32 5.79
CA GLY A 100 -2.43 4.53 4.41
C GLY A 100 -1.23 5.46 4.27
N THR A 101 -0.82 6.14 5.32
CA THR A 101 0.27 7.13 5.25
C THR A 101 1.62 6.49 4.94
N ARG A 102 1.99 5.43 5.67
CA ARG A 102 3.26 4.74 5.42
C ARG A 102 3.30 4.12 4.03
N SER A 103 2.18 3.54 3.60
CA SER A 103 2.07 2.98 2.24
C SER A 103 2.26 4.05 1.19
N THR A 104 1.64 5.23 1.37
CA THR A 104 1.75 6.34 0.44
C THR A 104 3.17 6.90 0.41
N PHE A 105 3.82 7.02 1.56
CA PHE A 105 5.20 7.50 1.64
C PHE A 105 6.16 6.55 0.91
N LEU A 106 6.02 5.26 1.15
CA LEU A 106 6.87 4.27 0.51
C LEU A 106 6.65 4.23 -1.00
N TRP A 107 5.38 4.33 -1.43
CA TRP A 107 5.04 4.44 -2.85
C TRP A 107 5.67 5.67 -3.50
N ALA A 108 5.54 6.83 -2.88
CA ALA A 108 6.07 8.08 -3.44
C ALA A 108 7.58 8.02 -3.59
N PHE A 109 8.28 7.54 -2.57
CA PHE A 109 9.73 7.43 -2.61
C PHE A 109 10.18 6.43 -3.68
N ALA A 110 9.54 5.26 -3.73
CA ALA A 110 9.86 4.23 -4.73
C ALA A 110 9.60 4.72 -6.15
N ARG A 111 8.45 5.38 -6.40
CA ARG A 111 8.11 5.91 -7.73
C ARG A 111 9.07 7.01 -8.16
N ALA A 112 9.51 7.87 -7.25
CA ALA A 112 10.50 8.89 -7.57
C ALA A 112 11.81 8.25 -8.04
N GLU A 113 12.24 7.19 -7.37
CA GLU A 113 13.45 6.45 -7.76
C GLU A 113 13.26 5.71 -9.09
N LEU A 114 12.03 5.34 -9.43
CA LEU A 114 11.71 4.71 -10.72
C LEU A 114 11.55 5.73 -11.85
N GLY A 115 11.65 7.02 -11.54
CA GLY A 115 11.69 8.08 -12.56
C GLY A 115 10.50 9.02 -12.59
N ASP A 116 9.50 8.84 -11.72
CA ASP A 116 8.36 9.75 -11.68
C ASP A 116 8.78 11.11 -11.11
N ALA A 117 8.21 12.19 -11.63
CA ALA A 117 8.50 13.53 -11.13
C ALA A 117 7.93 13.72 -9.71
N PRO A 118 8.73 14.18 -8.74
CA PRO A 118 8.21 14.42 -7.37
C PRO A 118 6.99 15.30 -7.32
N ALA A 119 6.89 16.34 -8.16
CA ALA A 119 5.73 17.23 -8.19
C ALA A 119 4.43 16.47 -8.53
N ASP A 120 4.49 15.49 -9.44
CA ASP A 120 3.32 14.68 -9.79
C ASP A 120 2.91 13.77 -8.63
N LEU A 121 3.89 13.20 -7.93
CA LEU A 121 3.63 12.35 -6.77
C LEU A 121 3.00 13.13 -5.63
N VAL A 122 3.50 14.34 -5.39
CA VAL A 122 2.93 15.26 -4.38
C VAL A 122 1.48 15.58 -4.72
N ALA A 123 1.18 15.90 -5.98
CA ALA A 123 -0.17 16.25 -6.41
C ALA A 123 -1.14 15.06 -6.24
N LYS A 124 -0.73 13.86 -6.62
CA LYS A 124 -1.54 12.65 -6.47
C LYS A 124 -1.84 12.36 -5.00
N ALA A 125 -0.82 12.48 -4.14
CA ALA A 125 -0.99 12.25 -2.71
C ALA A 125 -1.88 13.32 -2.06
N ASP A 126 -1.66 14.59 -2.39
CA ASP A 126 -2.47 15.70 -1.86
C ASP A 126 -3.95 15.51 -2.18
N ALA A 127 -4.27 15.05 -3.39
CA ALA A 127 -5.65 14.84 -3.81
C ALA A 127 -6.36 13.81 -2.91
N GLN A 128 -5.61 12.94 -2.24
CA GLN A 128 -6.15 11.92 -1.34
C GLN A 128 -5.90 12.23 0.14
N GLY A 129 -5.39 13.41 0.45
CA GLY A 129 -5.18 13.84 1.83
C GLY A 129 -3.86 13.43 2.46
N TYR A 130 -2.89 12.99 1.66
CA TYR A 130 -1.56 12.63 2.15
C TYR A 130 -0.52 13.66 1.72
N ASN A 131 0.36 14.04 2.64
CA ASN A 131 1.41 15.01 2.37
C ASN A 131 2.77 14.30 2.28
N VAL A 132 3.28 14.13 1.06
CA VAL A 132 4.57 13.48 0.83
C VAL A 132 5.70 14.47 0.55
N ARG A 133 5.44 15.79 0.62
CA ARG A 133 6.45 16.84 0.38
C ARG A 133 7.72 16.66 1.21
N PRO A 134 7.63 16.30 2.51
CA PRO A 134 8.85 16.14 3.32
C PRO A 134 9.84 15.12 2.78
N LEU A 135 9.41 14.17 1.94
CA LEU A 135 10.29 13.17 1.34
C LEU A 135 11.24 13.78 0.32
N PHE A 136 10.89 14.93 -0.26
CA PHE A 136 11.61 15.51 -1.39
C PHE A 136 12.29 16.83 -1.06
N GLY A 137 12.43 17.11 0.20
CA GLY A 137 13.11 18.30 0.65
C GLY A 137 12.24 19.47 0.87
#